data_d864f46f83b859ad11b1667e31f1163a
#
_entry.id   d864f46f83b859ad11b1667e31f1163a
#
_cell.length_a   1.000
_cell.length_b   1.000
_cell.length_c   1.000
_cell.angle_alpha   90.00
_cell.angle_beta   90.00
_cell.angle_gamma   90.00
#
_symmetry.space_group_name_H-M   'P 1'
#
loop_
_entity.id
_entity.type
_entity.pdbx_description
1 polymer ?
#
loop_
_entity_poly.entity_id
_entity_poly.type
_entity_poly.pdbx_seq_one_letter_code
_entity_poly.pdbx_strand_id
1 'polypeptide(L)'
;EFKKIQSSEFKVQNVKRKYKLPEKFALYVGDVTWNKNLPRLIEAIQKINIPLVMAGKALMDKNFDKSNPWNQDLVKVEKLVEDDNKIIRLGFISQGDLIALYNVATVLAMPSRYEGFGLPILEAMTCGCPVVTTKEGSLKEVAGDASYFVDAHNADSIAEGIEEVYSNLKLQKELSQKGLKQAKKFTWKKTVQETMRIYRGVL
;
A
#
# COMPACT_ATOMS: atom_id res chain seq x y z
N GLU A 1 -12.48 12.39 -2.24
CA GLU A 1 -12.78 11.16 -1.48
C GLU A 1 -12.33 9.93 -2.24
N PHE A 2 -11.68 8.99 -1.56
CA PHE A 2 -11.35 7.68 -2.13
C PHE A 2 -12.64 6.92 -2.41
N LYS A 3 -12.71 6.26 -3.56
CA LYS A 3 -13.88 5.46 -3.96
C LYS A 3 -13.51 4.45 -5.03
N LYS A 4 -14.30 3.37 -5.12
CA LYS A 4 -14.22 2.43 -6.23
C LYS A 4 -14.72 3.13 -7.51
N ILE A 5 -13.92 3.03 -8.57
CA ILE A 5 -14.20 3.59 -9.90
C ILE A 5 -14.46 2.43 -10.87
N GLN A 6 -15.32 2.60 -11.86
CA GLN A 6 -15.48 1.59 -12.90
C GLN A 6 -14.24 1.56 -13.80
N SER A 7 -13.78 0.38 -14.17
CA SER A 7 -12.57 0.17 -14.98
C SER A 7 -12.59 0.86 -16.33
N SER A 8 -13.77 1.16 -16.86
CA SER A 8 -13.99 1.91 -18.11
C SER A 8 -13.87 3.43 -17.95
N GLU A 9 -13.75 3.96 -16.73
CA GLU A 9 -13.62 5.39 -16.54
C GLU A 9 -12.29 5.92 -17.07
N PHE A 10 -12.37 7.05 -17.77
CA PHE A 10 -11.24 7.74 -18.41
C PHE A 10 -10.02 7.93 -17.49
N LYS A 11 -10.24 8.15 -16.19
CA LYS A 11 -9.16 8.31 -15.19
C LYS A 11 -8.32 7.05 -15.00
N VAL A 12 -8.95 5.88 -15.02
CA VAL A 12 -8.29 4.57 -14.84
C VAL A 12 -7.39 4.25 -16.04
N GLN A 13 -7.88 4.49 -17.25
CA GLN A 13 -7.07 4.27 -18.47
C GLN A 13 -5.94 5.28 -18.59
N ASN A 14 -6.17 6.53 -18.20
CA ASN A 14 -5.16 7.58 -18.24
C ASN A 14 -3.99 7.33 -17.28
N VAL A 15 -4.22 6.84 -16.06
CA VAL A 15 -3.15 6.60 -15.10
C VAL A 15 -2.19 5.51 -15.58
N LYS A 16 -2.72 4.42 -16.15
CA LYS A 16 -1.88 3.36 -16.74
C LYS A 16 -0.99 3.90 -17.85
N ARG A 17 -1.56 4.68 -18.77
CA ARG A 17 -0.82 5.29 -19.90
C ARG A 17 0.18 6.34 -19.41
N LYS A 18 -0.24 7.24 -18.51
CA LYS A 18 0.59 8.33 -17.97
C LYS A 18 1.88 7.82 -17.33
N TYR A 19 1.77 6.76 -16.54
CA TYR A 19 2.89 6.19 -15.80
C TYR A 19 3.48 4.92 -16.43
N LYS A 20 3.03 4.56 -17.66
CA LYS A 20 3.48 3.36 -18.39
C LYS A 20 3.39 2.09 -17.54
N LEU A 21 2.28 1.92 -16.84
CA LEU A 21 2.11 0.83 -15.89
C LEU A 21 1.85 -0.50 -16.59
N PRO A 22 2.32 -1.62 -16.04
CA PRO A 22 2.00 -2.95 -16.51
C PRO A 22 0.51 -3.26 -16.33
N GLU A 23 0.01 -4.27 -17.03
CA GLU A 23 -1.41 -4.69 -16.97
C GLU A 23 -1.83 -5.05 -15.54
N LYS A 24 -0.98 -5.83 -14.85
CA LYS A 24 -1.14 -6.21 -13.47
C LYS A 24 0.11 -5.85 -12.68
N PHE A 25 -0.04 -5.38 -11.46
CA PHE A 25 1.07 -5.03 -10.57
C PHE A 25 0.65 -5.03 -9.09
N ALA A 26 1.62 -5.26 -8.22
CA ALA A 26 1.51 -4.92 -6.81
C ALA A 26 1.79 -3.43 -6.62
N LEU A 27 1.04 -2.78 -5.74
CA LEU A 27 1.20 -1.36 -5.43
C LEU A 27 1.76 -1.20 -4.01
N TYR A 28 2.75 -0.33 -3.85
CA TYR A 28 3.17 0.21 -2.56
C TYR A 28 2.89 1.71 -2.52
N VAL A 29 2.38 2.19 -1.38
CA VAL A 29 2.14 3.63 -1.16
C VAL A 29 2.70 4.05 0.19
N GLY A 30 3.64 4.97 0.19
CA GLY A 30 4.25 5.50 1.40
C GLY A 30 5.65 6.06 1.19
N ASP A 31 6.19 6.68 2.24
CA ASP A 31 7.59 7.09 2.29
C ASP A 31 8.53 5.92 2.61
N VAL A 32 9.84 6.19 2.55
CA VAL A 32 10.88 5.19 2.84
C VAL A 32 11.40 5.43 4.26
N THR A 33 10.72 4.81 5.22
CA THR A 33 11.10 4.83 6.63
C THR A 33 11.17 3.40 7.16
N TRP A 34 11.94 3.16 8.22
CA TRP A 34 12.22 1.83 8.77
C TRP A 34 10.94 1.01 9.08
N ASN A 35 9.89 1.69 9.55
CA ASN A 35 8.63 1.04 9.90
C ASN A 35 7.83 0.58 8.67
N LYS A 36 8.05 1.18 7.50
CA LYS A 36 7.39 0.80 6.23
C LYS A 36 7.96 -0.47 5.61
N ASN A 37 9.16 -0.89 6.05
CA ASN A 37 9.76 -2.17 5.67
C ASN A 37 9.98 -2.36 4.16
N LEU A 38 10.19 -1.25 3.43
CA LEU A 38 10.28 -1.27 1.97
C LEU A 38 11.45 -2.11 1.44
N PRO A 39 12.66 -2.11 2.05
CA PRO A 39 13.72 -3.00 1.58
C PRO A 39 13.30 -4.47 1.56
N ARG A 40 12.60 -4.96 2.60
CA ARG A 40 12.14 -6.35 2.65
C ARG A 40 11.01 -6.64 1.68
N LEU A 41 10.14 -5.66 1.41
CA LEU A 41 9.15 -5.79 0.33
C LEU A 41 9.84 -5.98 -1.02
N ILE A 42 10.90 -5.22 -1.30
CA ILE A 42 11.66 -5.35 -2.56
C ILE A 42 12.34 -6.73 -2.64
N GLU A 43 13.00 -7.17 -1.57
CA GLU A 43 13.57 -8.51 -1.48
C GLU A 43 12.52 -9.62 -1.76
N ALA A 44 11.31 -9.47 -1.24
CA ALA A 44 10.21 -10.40 -1.50
C ALA A 44 9.77 -10.36 -2.98
N ILE A 45 9.62 -9.18 -3.57
CA ILE A 45 9.24 -8.99 -4.97
C ILE A 45 10.30 -9.58 -5.92
N GLN A 46 11.58 -9.48 -5.58
CA GLN A 46 12.65 -10.05 -6.38
C GLN A 46 12.62 -11.58 -6.45
N LYS A 47 12.02 -12.24 -5.46
CA LYS A 47 11.83 -13.70 -5.43
C LYS A 47 10.68 -14.19 -6.33
N ILE A 48 9.76 -13.30 -6.68
CA ILE A 48 8.57 -13.60 -7.48
C ILE A 48 8.57 -12.75 -8.76
N ASN A 49 7.89 -13.23 -9.79
CA ASN A 49 7.87 -12.54 -11.09
C ASN A 49 6.67 -11.58 -11.19
N ILE A 50 6.54 -10.64 -10.24
CA ILE A 50 5.44 -9.68 -10.15
C ILE A 50 5.99 -8.25 -10.23
N PRO A 51 5.46 -7.38 -11.12
CA PRO A 51 5.82 -5.98 -11.15
C PRO A 51 5.39 -5.25 -9.87
N LEU A 52 6.27 -4.40 -9.31
CA LEU A 52 5.97 -3.53 -8.19
C LEU A 52 5.94 -2.07 -8.64
N VAL A 53 4.85 -1.38 -8.37
CA VAL A 53 4.73 0.06 -8.54
C VAL A 53 4.78 0.71 -7.17
N MET A 54 5.68 1.67 -6.98
CA MET A 54 5.88 2.36 -5.71
C MET A 54 5.57 3.85 -5.85
N ALA A 55 4.68 4.36 -5.03
CA ALA A 55 4.30 5.77 -4.95
C ALA A 55 4.71 6.36 -3.60
N GLY A 56 5.56 7.40 -3.62
CA GLY A 56 6.04 8.08 -2.42
C GLY A 56 7.09 9.14 -2.77
N LYS A 57 7.04 10.29 -2.10
CA LYS A 57 7.89 11.44 -2.44
C LYS A 57 9.38 11.10 -2.37
N ALA A 58 9.81 10.44 -1.31
CA ALA A 58 11.21 10.10 -1.07
C ALA A 58 11.80 9.12 -2.11
N LEU A 59 10.98 8.35 -2.82
CA LEU A 59 11.42 7.33 -3.78
C LEU A 59 12.18 7.90 -5.00
N MET A 60 11.99 9.18 -5.31
CA MET A 60 12.65 9.89 -6.42
C MET A 60 13.62 10.96 -5.97
N ASP A 61 13.80 11.14 -4.66
CA ASP A 61 14.76 12.08 -4.12
C ASP A 61 16.18 11.49 -4.25
N LYS A 62 17.02 12.18 -5.00
CA LYS A 62 18.43 11.81 -5.19
C LYS A 62 19.39 12.61 -4.28
N ASN A 63 18.88 13.65 -3.63
CA ASN A 63 19.68 14.61 -2.87
C ASN A 63 19.46 14.48 -1.37
N PHE A 64 19.44 13.25 -0.84
CA PHE A 64 19.32 13.02 0.58
C PHE A 64 20.69 12.70 1.21
N ASP A 65 20.84 13.03 2.48
CA ASP A 65 22.04 12.71 3.25
C ASP A 65 22.13 11.22 3.52
N LYS A 66 23.07 10.52 2.84
CA LYS A 66 23.30 9.07 2.96
C LYS A 66 23.93 8.68 4.31
N SER A 67 24.54 9.62 5.05
CA SER A 67 25.10 9.38 6.37
C SER A 67 24.06 9.44 7.49
N ASN A 68 22.90 10.04 7.23
CA ASN A 68 21.83 10.17 8.19
C ASN A 68 21.22 8.78 8.52
N PRO A 69 21.18 8.37 9.80
CA PRO A 69 20.63 7.08 10.22
C PRO A 69 19.18 6.85 9.76
N TRP A 70 18.36 7.90 9.65
CA TRP A 70 16.98 7.81 9.21
C TRP A 70 16.83 7.49 7.72
N ASN A 71 17.87 7.70 6.93
CA ASN A 71 17.87 7.48 5.48
C ASN A 71 18.45 6.09 5.09
N GLN A 72 18.82 5.25 6.05
CA GLN A 72 19.48 3.97 5.75
C GLN A 72 18.61 3.02 4.92
N ASP A 73 17.29 3.03 5.12
CA ASP A 73 16.41 2.22 4.30
C ASP A 73 16.26 2.80 2.87
N LEU A 74 16.33 4.12 2.71
CA LEU A 74 16.37 4.74 1.39
C LEU A 74 17.65 4.38 0.62
N VAL A 75 18.81 4.36 1.31
CA VAL A 75 20.09 3.88 0.73
C VAL A 75 19.99 2.43 0.28
N LYS A 76 19.36 1.56 1.09
CA LYS A 76 19.15 0.15 0.72
C LYS A 76 18.21 0.03 -0.48
N VAL A 77 17.11 0.76 -0.48
CA VAL A 77 16.14 0.79 -1.59
C VAL A 77 16.82 1.21 -2.88
N GLU A 78 17.63 2.28 -2.90
CA GLU A 78 18.36 2.67 -4.11
C GLU A 78 19.17 1.52 -4.70
N LYS A 79 19.95 0.82 -3.87
CA LYS A 79 20.77 -0.32 -4.30
C LYS A 79 19.94 -1.50 -4.82
N LEU A 80 18.82 -1.81 -4.15
CA LEU A 80 17.99 -2.96 -4.50
C LEU A 80 17.23 -2.77 -5.82
N VAL A 81 16.96 -1.51 -6.22
CA VAL A 81 16.15 -1.22 -7.42
C VAL A 81 17.00 -0.80 -8.64
N GLU A 82 18.34 -0.70 -8.51
CA GLU A 82 19.21 -0.12 -9.54
C GLU A 82 19.09 -0.83 -10.89
N ASP A 83 18.98 -2.15 -10.90
CA ASP A 83 18.93 -2.99 -12.10
C ASP A 83 17.60 -3.74 -12.30
N ASP A 84 16.56 -3.42 -11.51
CA ASP A 84 15.28 -4.16 -11.57
C ASP A 84 14.21 -3.39 -12.35
N ASN A 85 14.05 -3.72 -13.63
CA ASN A 85 13.06 -3.12 -14.52
C ASN A 85 11.60 -3.42 -14.15
N LYS A 86 11.35 -4.35 -13.21
CA LYS A 86 9.99 -4.66 -12.71
C LYS A 86 9.56 -3.73 -11.61
N ILE A 87 10.48 -2.95 -11.04
CA ILE A 87 10.19 -1.99 -9.96
C ILE A 87 10.08 -0.57 -10.54
N ILE A 88 8.86 -0.05 -10.53
CA ILE A 88 8.53 1.28 -11.07
C ILE A 88 8.34 2.26 -9.93
N ARG A 89 9.16 3.29 -9.88
CA ARG A 89 9.08 4.37 -8.88
C ARG A 89 8.37 5.59 -9.48
N LEU A 90 7.32 6.06 -8.84
CA LEU A 90 6.50 7.18 -9.33
C LEU A 90 6.77 8.52 -8.62
N GLY A 91 7.45 8.50 -7.48
CA GLY A 91 7.63 9.70 -6.67
C GLY A 91 6.32 10.24 -6.11
N PHE A 92 6.20 11.56 -6.00
CA PHE A 92 4.96 12.23 -5.61
C PHE A 92 3.91 12.13 -6.72
N ILE A 93 2.71 11.74 -6.35
CA ILE A 93 1.55 11.65 -7.26
C ILE A 93 0.38 12.45 -6.71
N SER A 94 -0.48 12.95 -7.59
CA SER A 94 -1.69 13.65 -7.20
C SER A 94 -2.68 12.70 -6.52
N GLN A 95 -3.54 13.25 -5.65
CA GLN A 95 -4.60 12.44 -5.01
C GLN A 95 -5.52 11.77 -6.04
N GLY A 96 -5.81 12.45 -7.16
CA GLY A 96 -6.62 11.85 -8.24
C GLY A 96 -5.95 10.65 -8.90
N ASP A 97 -4.63 10.73 -9.13
CA ASP A 97 -3.85 9.61 -9.66
C ASP A 97 -3.69 8.49 -8.64
N LEU A 98 -3.55 8.82 -7.35
CA LEU A 98 -3.49 7.83 -6.28
C LEU A 98 -4.77 7.01 -6.19
N ILE A 99 -5.93 7.68 -6.26
CA ILE A 99 -7.23 6.99 -6.32
C ILE A 99 -7.29 6.05 -7.54
N ALA A 100 -6.84 6.52 -8.71
CA ALA A 100 -6.82 5.71 -9.92
C ALA A 100 -5.86 4.52 -9.78
N LEU A 101 -4.67 4.71 -9.16
CA LEU A 101 -3.72 3.62 -8.90
C LEU A 101 -4.31 2.53 -8.00
N TYR A 102 -4.96 2.90 -6.90
CA TYR A 102 -5.64 1.91 -6.06
C TYR A 102 -6.72 1.13 -6.81
N ASN A 103 -7.41 1.77 -7.76
CA ASN A 103 -8.46 1.12 -8.55
C ASN A 103 -7.91 0.18 -9.63
N VAL A 104 -6.66 0.35 -10.10
CA VAL A 104 -6.05 -0.49 -11.15
C VAL A 104 -5.04 -1.49 -10.59
N ALA A 105 -4.55 -1.31 -9.38
CA ALA A 105 -3.63 -2.23 -8.75
C ALA A 105 -4.30 -3.59 -8.50
N THR A 106 -3.55 -4.66 -8.72
CA THR A 106 -4.01 -6.02 -8.42
C THR A 106 -4.06 -6.26 -6.92
N VAL A 107 -3.10 -5.69 -6.18
CA VAL A 107 -2.97 -5.82 -4.73
C VAL A 107 -2.18 -4.63 -4.19
N LEU A 108 -2.58 -4.08 -3.03
CA LEU A 108 -1.71 -3.23 -2.22
C LEU A 108 -0.85 -4.12 -1.33
N ALA A 109 0.48 -3.95 -1.41
CA ALA A 109 1.46 -4.61 -0.55
C ALA A 109 2.02 -3.60 0.47
N MET A 110 1.65 -3.74 1.74
CA MET A 110 2.10 -2.87 2.83
C MET A 110 2.55 -3.71 4.04
N PRO A 111 3.73 -4.38 3.96
CA PRO A 111 4.24 -5.26 5.01
C PRO A 111 4.97 -4.47 6.10
N SER A 112 4.37 -3.39 6.59
CA SER A 112 4.95 -2.51 7.60
C SER A 112 5.22 -3.25 8.91
N ARG A 113 6.32 -2.87 9.58
CA ARG A 113 6.69 -3.34 10.93
C ARG A 113 5.94 -2.62 12.03
N TYR A 114 5.45 -1.44 11.73
CA TYR A 114 4.67 -0.63 12.66
C TYR A 114 3.91 0.47 11.94
N GLU A 115 2.65 0.66 12.31
CA GLU A 115 1.82 1.78 11.86
C GLU A 115 0.99 2.30 13.03
N GLY A 116 0.89 3.62 13.12
CA GLY A 116 -0.01 4.27 14.07
C GLY A 116 -1.48 4.10 13.69
N PHE A 117 -1.79 4.01 12.38
CA PHE A 117 -3.14 3.77 11.87
C PHE A 117 -3.16 2.93 10.59
N GLY A 118 -2.45 3.34 9.53
CA GLY A 118 -2.44 2.62 8.25
C GLY A 118 -3.46 3.17 7.25
N LEU A 119 -3.54 4.50 7.08
CA LEU A 119 -4.43 5.14 6.10
C LEU A 119 -4.38 4.52 4.70
N PRO A 120 -3.21 4.17 4.12
CA PRO A 120 -3.15 3.56 2.79
C PRO A 120 -3.95 2.27 2.66
N ILE A 121 -4.09 1.49 3.76
CA ILE A 121 -4.92 0.28 3.77
C ILE A 121 -6.40 0.65 3.59
N LEU A 122 -6.90 1.62 4.34
CA LEU A 122 -8.30 2.07 4.22
C LEU A 122 -8.59 2.71 2.87
N GLU A 123 -7.64 3.46 2.32
CA GLU A 123 -7.73 4.07 0.99
C GLU A 123 -7.85 3.00 -0.09
N ALA A 124 -6.98 1.98 -0.04
CA ALA A 124 -7.03 0.83 -0.94
C ALA A 124 -8.34 0.06 -0.80
N MET A 125 -8.76 -0.25 0.43
CA MET A 125 -10.03 -0.92 0.70
C MET A 125 -11.24 -0.15 0.19
N THR A 126 -11.25 1.19 0.35
CA THR A 126 -12.31 2.06 -0.15
C THR A 126 -12.39 2.06 -1.68
N CYS A 127 -11.25 1.86 -2.34
CA CYS A 127 -11.16 1.68 -3.79
C CYS A 127 -11.43 0.23 -4.24
N GLY A 128 -11.61 -0.70 -3.31
CA GLY A 128 -11.82 -2.13 -3.59
C GLY A 128 -10.54 -2.86 -4.00
N CYS A 129 -9.37 -2.29 -3.74
CA CYS A 129 -8.08 -2.95 -3.94
C CYS A 129 -7.86 -4.00 -2.85
N PRO A 130 -7.51 -5.26 -3.17
CA PRO A 130 -7.08 -6.25 -2.20
C PRO A 130 -5.83 -5.80 -1.46
N VAL A 131 -5.68 -6.19 -0.20
CA VAL A 131 -4.57 -5.76 0.65
C VAL A 131 -3.81 -6.96 1.21
N VAL A 132 -2.48 -6.92 1.08
CA VAL A 132 -1.52 -7.75 1.82
C VAL A 132 -0.82 -6.86 2.84
N THR A 133 -0.89 -7.21 4.11
CA THR A 133 -0.31 -6.43 5.21
C THR A 133 0.11 -7.33 6.36
N THR A 134 0.57 -6.74 7.47
CA THR A 134 0.99 -7.44 8.68
C THR A 134 -0.03 -7.26 9.81
N LYS A 135 0.20 -7.91 10.94
CA LYS A 135 -0.62 -7.73 12.15
C LYS A 135 -0.03 -6.71 13.13
N GLU A 136 1.02 -5.99 12.71
CA GLU A 136 1.81 -5.10 13.55
C GLU A 136 1.10 -3.76 13.83
N GLY A 137 1.26 -3.24 15.03
CA GLY A 137 0.65 -1.98 15.45
C GLY A 137 -0.87 -2.01 15.31
N SER A 138 -1.43 -0.97 14.68
CA SER A 138 -2.88 -0.82 14.43
C SER A 138 -3.39 -1.60 13.21
N LEU A 139 -2.50 -2.20 12.40
CA LEU A 139 -2.86 -2.77 11.10
C LEU A 139 -3.89 -3.89 11.20
N LYS A 140 -3.78 -4.77 12.23
CA LYS A 140 -4.77 -5.82 12.46
C LYS A 140 -6.16 -5.26 12.77
N GLU A 141 -6.23 -4.19 13.57
CA GLU A 141 -7.49 -3.55 13.92
C GLU A 141 -8.12 -2.87 12.70
N VAL A 142 -7.32 -2.11 11.96
CA VAL A 142 -7.78 -1.37 10.78
C VAL A 142 -8.19 -2.31 9.66
N ALA A 143 -7.39 -3.34 9.39
CA ALA A 143 -7.66 -4.29 8.32
C ALA A 143 -8.77 -5.29 8.66
N GLY A 144 -8.97 -5.64 9.93
CA GLY A 144 -9.90 -6.68 10.35
C GLY A 144 -9.59 -8.01 9.64
N ASP A 145 -10.63 -8.66 9.09
CA ASP A 145 -10.51 -9.89 8.29
C ASP A 145 -10.50 -9.62 6.78
N ALA A 146 -10.22 -8.35 6.38
CA ALA A 146 -10.33 -7.91 5.00
C ALA A 146 -8.96 -7.82 4.29
N SER A 147 -7.92 -8.41 4.86
CA SER A 147 -6.56 -8.44 4.30
C SER A 147 -5.95 -9.83 4.41
N TYR A 148 -4.99 -10.10 3.53
CA TYR A 148 -4.10 -11.23 3.67
C TYR A 148 -2.94 -10.82 4.59
N PHE A 149 -2.71 -11.56 5.67
CA PHE A 149 -1.69 -11.23 6.64
C PHE A 149 -0.41 -12.05 6.43
N VAL A 150 0.72 -11.35 6.48
CA VAL A 150 2.06 -11.90 6.33
C VAL A 150 2.96 -11.53 7.52
N ASP A 151 4.08 -12.22 7.67
CA ASP A 151 5.10 -11.88 8.66
C ASP A 151 5.99 -10.74 8.14
N ALA A 152 6.02 -9.61 8.87
CA ALA A 152 6.85 -8.45 8.54
C ALA A 152 8.35 -8.77 8.52
N HIS A 153 8.78 -9.80 9.22
CA HIS A 153 10.19 -10.17 9.38
C HIS A 153 10.68 -11.25 8.43
N ASN A 154 9.78 -11.80 7.59
CA ASN A 154 10.08 -12.89 6.67
C ASN A 154 9.73 -12.50 5.22
N ALA A 155 10.78 -12.34 4.38
CA ALA A 155 10.60 -11.99 2.98
C ALA A 155 9.87 -13.08 2.17
N ASP A 156 10.02 -14.36 2.52
CA ASP A 156 9.31 -15.46 1.85
C ASP A 156 7.82 -15.41 2.18
N SER A 157 7.44 -15.17 3.45
CA SER A 157 6.04 -14.95 3.83
C SER A 157 5.40 -13.77 3.09
N ILE A 158 6.15 -12.67 2.90
CA ILE A 158 5.66 -11.51 2.14
C ILE A 158 5.49 -11.88 0.66
N ALA A 159 6.46 -12.57 0.07
CA ALA A 159 6.42 -13.01 -1.32
C ALA A 159 5.24 -13.95 -1.57
N GLU A 160 5.09 -15.01 -0.78
CA GLU A 160 3.99 -15.97 -0.86
C GLU A 160 2.61 -15.30 -0.73
N GLY A 161 2.47 -14.38 0.25
CA GLY A 161 1.20 -13.66 0.44
C GLY A 161 0.85 -12.74 -0.73
N ILE A 162 1.85 -12.06 -1.32
CA ILE A 162 1.64 -11.24 -2.51
C ILE A 162 1.27 -12.12 -3.70
N GLU A 163 1.99 -13.20 -3.94
CA GLU A 163 1.78 -14.10 -5.07
C GLU A 163 0.41 -14.79 -4.99
N GLU A 164 0.01 -15.25 -3.80
CA GLU A 164 -1.30 -15.86 -3.57
C GLU A 164 -2.44 -14.89 -3.91
N VAL A 165 -2.38 -13.65 -3.40
CA VAL A 165 -3.43 -12.66 -3.72
C VAL A 165 -3.37 -12.23 -5.18
N TYR A 166 -2.18 -12.08 -5.75
CA TYR A 166 -1.98 -11.62 -7.13
C TYR A 166 -2.50 -12.60 -8.18
N SER A 167 -2.35 -13.91 -7.94
CA SER A 167 -2.74 -14.97 -8.88
C SER A 167 -4.16 -15.49 -8.67
N ASN A 168 -4.73 -15.37 -7.47
CA ASN A 168 -6.00 -15.96 -7.09
C ASN A 168 -7.18 -14.98 -7.22
N LEU A 169 -7.86 -14.99 -8.37
CA LEU A 169 -9.01 -14.12 -8.66
C LEU A 169 -10.17 -14.26 -7.67
N LYS A 170 -10.38 -15.48 -7.11
CA LYS A 170 -11.43 -15.69 -6.11
C LYS A 170 -11.08 -14.97 -4.82
N LEU A 171 -9.84 -15.09 -4.36
CA LEU A 171 -9.34 -14.42 -3.17
C LEU A 171 -9.35 -12.89 -3.35
N GLN A 172 -8.96 -12.38 -4.52
CA GLN A 172 -9.04 -10.94 -4.83
C GLN A 172 -10.48 -10.42 -4.67
N LYS A 173 -11.46 -11.11 -5.23
CA LYS A 173 -12.89 -10.72 -5.11
C LYS A 173 -13.36 -10.74 -3.65
N GLU A 174 -12.98 -11.76 -2.91
CA GLU A 174 -13.32 -11.90 -1.49
C GLU A 174 -12.74 -10.75 -0.66
N LEU A 175 -11.41 -10.51 -0.77
CA LEU A 175 -10.73 -9.43 -0.05
C LEU A 175 -11.25 -8.04 -0.45
N SER A 176 -11.51 -7.81 -1.74
CA SER A 176 -12.12 -6.56 -2.22
C SER A 176 -13.50 -6.31 -1.57
N GLN A 177 -14.37 -7.32 -1.52
CA GLN A 177 -15.70 -7.19 -0.91
C GLN A 177 -15.62 -6.97 0.60
N LYS A 178 -14.76 -7.71 1.29
CA LYS A 178 -14.51 -7.52 2.73
C LYS A 178 -13.91 -6.13 3.00
N GLY A 179 -12.96 -5.69 2.19
CA GLY A 179 -12.31 -4.38 2.31
C GLY A 179 -13.30 -3.23 2.19
N LEU A 180 -14.17 -3.26 1.19
CA LEU A 180 -15.23 -2.25 1.01
C LEU A 180 -16.19 -2.19 2.21
N LYS A 181 -16.48 -3.32 2.87
CA LYS A 181 -17.29 -3.36 4.09
C LYS A 181 -16.51 -2.83 5.30
N GLN A 182 -15.25 -3.22 5.43
CA GLN A 182 -14.37 -2.82 6.54
C GLN A 182 -14.13 -1.31 6.53
N ALA A 183 -13.80 -0.73 5.37
CA ALA A 183 -13.52 0.70 5.23
C ALA A 183 -14.70 1.59 5.66
N LYS A 184 -15.95 1.15 5.46
CA LYS A 184 -17.15 1.87 5.90
C LYS A 184 -17.28 2.05 7.41
N LYS A 185 -16.55 1.27 8.22
CA LYS A 185 -16.54 1.40 9.68
C LYS A 185 -15.73 2.62 10.15
N PHE A 186 -14.85 3.15 9.28
CA PHE A 186 -13.95 4.27 9.58
C PHE A 186 -14.41 5.51 8.81
N THR A 187 -14.94 6.49 9.51
CA THR A 187 -15.39 7.75 8.91
C THR A 187 -14.91 8.93 9.74
N TRP A 188 -14.58 10.04 9.09
CA TRP A 188 -14.23 11.28 9.79
C TRP A 188 -15.32 11.74 10.75
N LYS A 189 -16.60 11.54 10.39
CA LYS A 189 -17.74 11.85 11.25
C LYS A 189 -17.66 11.07 12.57
N LYS A 190 -17.42 9.76 12.52
CA LYS A 190 -17.25 8.91 13.71
C LYS A 190 -16.04 9.34 14.52
N THR A 191 -14.90 9.61 13.87
CA THR A 191 -13.68 10.08 14.54
C THR A 191 -13.96 11.36 15.33
N VAL A 192 -14.61 12.36 14.72
CA VAL A 192 -14.97 13.60 15.40
C VAL A 192 -15.91 13.35 16.57
N GLN A 193 -16.94 12.53 16.38
CA GLN A 193 -17.92 12.22 17.44
C GLN A 193 -17.25 11.57 18.66
N GLU A 194 -16.40 10.55 18.44
CA GLU A 194 -15.71 9.84 19.52
C GLU A 194 -14.69 10.76 20.22
N THR A 195 -13.94 11.55 19.47
CA THR A 195 -13.00 12.53 20.03
C THR A 195 -13.71 13.56 20.92
N MET A 196 -14.83 14.12 20.43
CA MET A 196 -15.63 15.08 21.20
C MET A 196 -16.26 14.45 22.44
N ARG A 197 -16.64 13.16 22.38
CA ARG A 197 -17.14 12.42 23.53
C ARG A 197 -16.10 12.34 24.65
N ILE A 198 -14.84 12.04 24.28
CA ILE A 198 -13.73 11.98 25.24
C ILE A 198 -13.50 13.35 25.88
N TYR A 199 -13.41 14.41 25.08
CA TYR A 199 -13.21 15.77 25.61
C TYR A 199 -14.30 16.20 26.59
N ARG A 200 -15.58 15.91 26.29
CA ARG A 200 -16.69 16.21 27.17
C ARG A 200 -16.73 15.38 28.46
N GLY A 201 -16.09 14.22 28.46
CA GLY A 201 -15.99 13.34 29.63
C GLY A 201 -14.83 13.68 30.56
N VAL A 202 -13.93 14.58 30.14
CA VAL A 202 -12.76 15.04 30.92
C VAL A 202 -12.95 16.45 31.45
N LEU A 203 -13.87 17.21 30.88
CA LEU A 203 -14.31 18.55 31.35
C LEU A 203 -15.44 18.43 32.36
#